data_c8be303145d92da1e5aeb8615ada2080
#
_entry.id   c8be303145d92da1e5aeb8615ada2080
#
_cell.length_a   1.000
_cell.length_b   1.000
_cell.length_c   1.000
_cell.angle_alpha   90.00
_cell.angle_beta   90.00
_cell.angle_gamma   90.00
#
_symmetry.space_group_name_H-M   'P 1'
#
loop_
_entity.id
_entity.type
_entity.pdbx_description
1 polymer ?
#
loop_
_entity_poly.entity_id
_entity_poly.type
_entity_poly.pdbx_seq_one_letter_code
_entity_poly.pdbx_strand_id
1 'polypeptide(L)'
;MSEYRYRSQAWDIRHIYREARASEDGERCMVAPCPELADKLKKELTAMRGKAKDFMASFQLRASEPRHDGFNDGMIFPPEDYPLGASPSMIRGAAAERAPLRGVVRVIVVLVDFADKPMVQTASHFEQLFFSTGVIPTKSVREYYTDVTRGLVNIQGQVVGPFRLPKSLAQYAHGASGTGAALPNARPMARDAVVAANASVNFGLYDNDGNGYVDAFIVVHAGPGAEVTGKPGDIWSHKWTLDGGAMNVDGTKVYAYLTVPEDSKIGVCCHELGHLLFGFPDLYDTDYTSEGIGNWCLMAGGSWGGGGNTPVHPSAWCKANQGWAAVTNVTANGVKNIADVKDSGKIYRLWKNGAASSEYFLVENRQKTGFDASLPAGGLLIWHIDDSVGGNTNEAHYKVALMQADGLRDMELDHNRGDSGDPYPGSSNNTTFNNTSTPGSKSYAGANTCVAVTGIGPSGPVMSASLRVKCTVVKAKKEVAIDKTAISDKTVASEKNQLAEKTVISDKKIEKQAEKPVTDKSAGFDKGTSEKFSEGKLSDLPGGGLPGGGGLRATDLGALEARIAHIEALLLGGQAAQPFISRDLRPDLSDSAYSGEDDQEFDPSSGTGKRLLDRPAG
;
A
#
# COMPACT_ATOMS: atom_id res chain seq x y z
N MET A 1 38.54 -8.29 -40.39
CA MET A 1 37.43 -7.34 -40.25
C MET A 1 36.29 -8.11 -39.61
N SER A 2 36.21 -8.04 -38.28
CA SER A 2 35.17 -8.72 -37.50
C SER A 2 34.00 -7.75 -37.28
N GLU A 3 32.85 -8.10 -37.82
CA GLU A 3 31.61 -7.40 -37.58
C GLU A 3 31.24 -7.53 -36.09
N TYR A 4 31.52 -6.51 -35.32
CA TYR A 4 30.85 -6.31 -34.03
C TYR A 4 29.41 -5.90 -34.34
N ARG A 5 28.51 -6.90 -34.36
CA ARG A 5 27.09 -6.65 -34.29
C ARG A 5 26.80 -6.02 -32.91
N TYR A 6 26.46 -4.76 -32.91
CA TYR A 6 25.71 -4.13 -31.82
C TYR A 6 24.42 -4.94 -31.63
N ARG A 7 24.43 -5.91 -30.74
CA ARG A 7 23.19 -6.34 -30.12
C ARG A 7 22.73 -5.15 -29.32
N SER A 8 21.67 -4.46 -29.78
CA SER A 8 20.85 -3.63 -28.93
C SER A 8 20.62 -4.43 -27.65
N GLN A 9 21.06 -3.91 -26.51
CA GLN A 9 20.73 -4.49 -25.21
C GLN A 9 19.21 -4.39 -25.10
N ALA A 10 18.52 -5.42 -25.55
CA ALA A 10 17.11 -5.58 -25.32
C ALA A 10 16.97 -5.67 -23.80
N TRP A 11 16.22 -4.76 -23.24
CA TRP A 11 15.76 -4.78 -21.89
C TRP A 11 15.37 -6.19 -21.49
N ASP A 12 16.04 -6.74 -20.51
CA ASP A 12 15.57 -7.99 -19.95
C ASP A 12 14.54 -7.66 -18.86
N ILE A 13 13.31 -7.43 -19.31
CA ILE A 13 12.16 -7.27 -18.41
C ILE A 13 12.07 -8.43 -17.40
N ARG A 14 12.56 -9.62 -17.76
CA ARG A 14 12.70 -10.75 -16.86
C ARG A 14 13.59 -10.45 -15.67
N HIS A 15 14.51 -9.49 -15.83
CA HIS A 15 15.34 -9.01 -14.75
C HIS A 15 14.52 -8.20 -13.74
N ILE A 16 13.77 -7.20 -14.17
CA ILE A 16 12.90 -6.40 -13.29
C ILE A 16 11.88 -7.30 -12.57
N TYR A 17 11.31 -8.27 -13.29
CA TYR A 17 10.42 -9.27 -12.69
C TYR A 17 11.10 -10.22 -11.72
N ARG A 18 12.31 -10.66 -11.98
CA ARG A 18 13.09 -11.48 -11.07
C ARG A 18 13.45 -10.74 -9.80
N GLU A 19 13.77 -9.48 -9.92
CA GLU A 19 14.19 -8.65 -8.81
C GLU A 19 13.01 -8.25 -7.91
N ALA A 20 11.86 -7.97 -8.48
CA ALA A 20 10.62 -7.83 -7.71
C ALA A 20 10.27 -9.12 -6.94
N ARG A 21 10.69 -10.29 -7.45
CA ARG A 21 10.51 -11.61 -6.81
C ARG A 21 11.59 -12.00 -5.82
N ALA A 22 12.82 -11.53 -6.02
CA ALA A 22 13.98 -11.97 -5.24
C ALA A 22 14.08 -11.28 -3.87
N SER A 23 13.23 -10.30 -3.56
CA SER A 23 13.16 -9.73 -2.23
C SER A 23 12.46 -10.70 -1.27
N GLU A 24 13.05 -11.86 -1.03
CA GLU A 24 12.65 -12.73 0.09
C GLU A 24 12.79 -12.01 1.43
N ASP A 25 13.49 -10.88 1.46
CA ASP A 25 13.82 -10.14 2.67
C ASP A 25 12.82 -9.04 3.04
N GLY A 26 11.74 -8.80 2.26
CA GLY A 26 10.61 -7.92 2.65
C GLY A 26 10.93 -6.48 3.03
N GLU A 27 12.19 -6.07 2.87
CA GLU A 27 12.74 -4.82 3.41
C GLU A 27 12.93 -3.73 2.36
N ARG A 28 12.72 -4.04 1.09
CA ARG A 28 12.96 -3.14 -0.03
C ARG A 28 11.67 -2.59 -0.60
N CYS A 29 11.57 -1.28 -0.67
CA CYS A 29 10.53 -0.55 -1.41
C CYS A 29 11.19 0.20 -2.56
N MET A 30 10.51 0.31 -3.68
CA MET A 30 11.03 0.94 -4.91
C MET A 30 10.00 1.95 -5.42
N VAL A 31 10.49 3.07 -5.95
CA VAL A 31 9.58 3.99 -6.66
C VAL A 31 9.03 3.33 -7.91
N ALA A 32 7.77 3.59 -8.22
CA ALA A 32 7.16 3.19 -9.48
C ALA A 32 7.98 3.71 -10.67
N PRO A 33 8.11 2.96 -11.77
CA PRO A 33 8.76 3.45 -12.99
C PRO A 33 8.06 4.72 -13.49
N CYS A 34 8.82 5.59 -14.17
CA CYS A 34 8.20 6.74 -14.83
C CYS A 34 7.12 6.28 -15.82
N PRO A 35 6.10 7.11 -16.11
CA PRO A 35 4.96 6.70 -16.94
C PRO A 35 5.36 6.08 -18.27
N GLU A 36 6.35 6.65 -18.96
CA GLU A 36 6.83 6.18 -20.25
C GLU A 36 7.50 4.80 -20.14
N LEU A 37 8.25 4.58 -19.05
CA LEU A 37 8.87 3.29 -18.78
C LEU A 37 7.83 2.26 -18.38
N ALA A 38 6.87 2.61 -17.54
CA ALA A 38 5.77 1.73 -17.14
C ALA A 38 4.97 1.24 -18.34
N ASP A 39 4.61 2.14 -19.27
CA ASP A 39 3.89 1.77 -20.50
C ASP A 39 4.70 0.82 -21.39
N LYS A 40 6.02 1.03 -21.46
CA LYS A 40 6.90 0.13 -22.19
C LYS A 40 6.98 -1.25 -21.55
N LEU A 41 7.17 -1.31 -20.23
CA LEU A 41 7.20 -2.55 -19.45
C LEU A 41 5.91 -3.37 -19.64
N LYS A 42 4.75 -2.72 -19.56
CA LYS A 42 3.44 -3.36 -19.76
C LYS A 42 3.25 -3.93 -21.17
N LYS A 43 3.65 -3.18 -22.19
CA LYS A 43 3.61 -3.68 -23.58
C LYS A 43 4.48 -4.92 -23.77
N GLU A 44 5.68 -4.93 -23.19
CA GLU A 44 6.58 -6.08 -23.27
C GLU A 44 6.03 -7.29 -22.50
N LEU A 45 5.43 -7.06 -21.32
CA LEU A 45 4.75 -8.09 -20.54
C LEU A 45 3.57 -8.71 -21.28
N THR A 46 2.70 -7.88 -21.85
CA THR A 46 1.56 -8.33 -22.65
C THR A 46 2.03 -9.15 -23.85
N ALA A 47 3.11 -8.71 -24.52
CA ALA A 47 3.70 -9.44 -25.65
C ALA A 47 4.29 -10.80 -25.20
N MET A 48 4.87 -10.89 -24.00
CA MET A 48 5.37 -12.15 -23.45
C MET A 48 4.23 -13.09 -23.04
N ARG A 49 3.19 -12.56 -22.39
CA ARG A 49 1.97 -13.31 -22.02
C ARG A 49 1.27 -13.89 -23.25
N GLY A 50 1.18 -13.12 -24.35
CA GLY A 50 0.60 -13.58 -25.61
C GLY A 50 1.39 -14.69 -26.32
N LYS A 51 2.71 -14.81 -26.07
CA LYS A 51 3.58 -15.86 -26.64
C LYS A 51 3.65 -17.13 -25.80
N ALA A 52 3.40 -17.02 -24.51
CA ALA A 52 3.46 -18.14 -23.54
C ALA A 52 2.05 -18.59 -23.19
N LYS A 53 1.23 -18.94 -24.20
CA LYS A 53 -0.08 -19.52 -23.93
C LYS A 53 0.08 -20.72 -23.00
N ASP A 54 -0.54 -20.66 -21.88
CA ASP A 54 -1.07 -21.66 -20.96
C ASP A 54 -0.21 -22.17 -19.81
N PHE A 55 1.11 -22.22 -19.83
CA PHE A 55 1.84 -22.85 -18.71
C PHE A 55 2.63 -21.87 -17.84
N MET A 56 3.40 -20.97 -18.47
CA MET A 56 4.28 -20.07 -17.70
C MET A 56 3.52 -18.87 -17.10
N ALA A 57 2.48 -18.37 -17.75
CA ALA A 57 1.72 -17.23 -17.27
C ALA A 57 0.91 -17.56 -16.00
N SER A 58 0.24 -18.71 -15.96
CA SER A 58 -0.54 -19.12 -14.78
C SER A 58 0.35 -19.50 -13.59
N PHE A 59 1.54 -20.06 -13.84
CA PHE A 59 2.50 -20.38 -12.78
C PHE A 59 3.20 -19.13 -12.27
N GLN A 60 3.50 -18.17 -13.15
CA GLN A 60 4.19 -16.94 -12.78
C GLN A 60 3.25 -15.95 -12.09
N LEU A 61 1.99 -15.84 -12.49
CA LEU A 61 1.00 -14.99 -11.83
C LEU A 61 0.68 -15.48 -10.40
N ARG A 62 0.59 -16.79 -10.19
CA ARG A 62 0.35 -17.36 -8.85
C ARG A 62 1.57 -17.35 -7.93
N ALA A 63 2.77 -17.34 -8.50
CA ALA A 63 4.01 -17.27 -7.72
C ALA A 63 4.46 -15.85 -7.46
N SER A 64 3.81 -14.84 -8.04
CA SER A 64 4.14 -13.42 -7.90
C SER A 64 3.28 -12.67 -6.90
N GLU A 65 2.37 -13.34 -6.21
CA GLU A 65 1.82 -12.71 -5.00
C GLU A 65 2.99 -12.38 -4.09
N PRO A 66 3.19 -11.10 -3.72
CA PRO A 66 4.21 -10.77 -2.77
C PRO A 66 3.89 -11.53 -1.49
N ARG A 67 4.77 -12.46 -1.14
CA ARG A 67 4.64 -13.25 0.09
C ARG A 67 4.84 -12.40 1.34
N HIS A 68 4.99 -11.11 1.16
CA HIS A 68 5.26 -10.14 2.19
C HIS A 68 4.10 -9.18 2.26
N ASP A 69 3.32 -9.39 3.29
CA ASP A 69 2.31 -8.45 3.71
C ASP A 69 2.94 -7.10 3.92
N GLY A 70 2.56 -6.18 3.06
CA GLY A 70 2.81 -4.78 3.24
C GLY A 70 4.29 -4.47 3.29
N PHE A 71 4.66 -3.76 2.37
CA PHE A 71 5.89 -3.04 2.32
C PHE A 71 5.98 -2.00 3.40
N ASN A 72 5.15 -2.10 4.38
CA ASN A 72 5.44 -1.38 5.57
C ASN A 72 6.57 -2.09 6.18
N ASP A 73 7.61 -1.64 5.79
CA ASP A 73 8.76 -1.97 6.42
C ASP A 73 8.87 -1.27 7.72
N GLY A 74 8.05 -1.68 8.58
CA GLY A 74 8.31 -1.64 9.96
C GLY A 74 9.68 -2.18 10.35
N MET A 75 10.46 -2.64 9.39
CA MET A 75 11.84 -3.10 9.49
C MET A 75 12.83 -1.95 9.31
N ILE A 76 12.61 -0.87 10.04
CA ILE A 76 13.63 0.17 10.21
C ILE A 76 14.66 -0.24 11.29
N PHE A 77 14.38 -1.31 12.03
CA PHE A 77 15.28 -1.90 13.04
C PHE A 77 15.70 -3.30 12.62
N PRO A 78 16.94 -3.72 12.92
CA PRO A 78 17.39 -5.07 12.62
C PRO A 78 16.57 -6.12 13.38
N PRO A 79 16.28 -7.28 12.76
CA PRO A 79 15.52 -8.36 13.39
C PRO A 79 16.11 -8.83 14.74
N GLU A 80 17.42 -8.73 14.92
CA GLU A 80 18.13 -9.08 16.15
C GLU A 80 17.82 -8.18 17.35
N ASP A 81 17.28 -7.00 17.14
CA ASP A 81 16.84 -6.09 18.21
C ASP A 81 15.50 -6.52 18.84
N TYR A 82 14.84 -7.52 18.26
CA TYR A 82 13.60 -8.08 18.78
C TYR A 82 13.86 -9.38 19.57
N PRO A 83 12.97 -9.74 20.49
CA PRO A 83 13.08 -10.99 21.23
C PRO A 83 13.20 -12.20 20.30
N LEU A 84 14.04 -13.17 20.67
CA LEU A 84 14.19 -14.41 19.92
C LEU A 84 12.83 -15.07 19.70
N GLY A 85 12.50 -15.35 18.43
CA GLY A 85 11.20 -15.90 18.05
C GLY A 85 10.10 -14.87 17.78
N ALA A 86 10.41 -13.57 17.79
CA ALA A 86 9.48 -12.56 17.31
C ALA A 86 9.12 -12.83 15.85
N SER A 87 7.82 -12.88 15.57
CA SER A 87 7.35 -13.09 14.21
C SER A 87 7.51 -11.80 13.38
N PRO A 88 7.62 -11.90 12.06
CA PRO A 88 7.62 -10.72 11.19
C PRO A 88 6.40 -9.81 11.40
N SER A 89 5.25 -10.36 11.75
CA SER A 89 4.06 -9.57 12.10
C SER A 89 4.20 -8.81 13.41
N MET A 90 4.88 -9.37 14.42
CA MET A 90 5.18 -8.66 15.67
C MET A 90 6.16 -7.51 15.44
N ILE A 91 7.20 -7.74 14.64
CA ILE A 91 8.19 -6.73 14.28
C ILE A 91 7.51 -5.57 13.54
N ARG A 92 6.68 -5.87 12.55
CA ARG A 92 5.88 -4.87 11.82
C ARG A 92 4.89 -4.13 12.72
N GLY A 93 4.22 -4.83 13.64
CA GLY A 93 3.31 -4.23 14.61
C GLY A 93 4.03 -3.21 15.50
N ALA A 94 5.19 -3.55 16.02
CA ALA A 94 5.98 -2.65 16.87
C ALA A 94 6.39 -1.36 16.15
N ALA A 95 6.72 -1.45 14.85
CA ALA A 95 7.05 -0.27 14.08
C ALA A 95 5.82 0.58 13.72
N ALA A 96 4.68 -0.04 13.46
CA ALA A 96 3.42 0.67 13.24
C ALA A 96 2.93 1.40 14.51
N GLU A 97 3.29 0.91 15.69
CA GLU A 97 2.99 1.53 16.99
C GLU A 97 3.95 2.67 17.37
N ARG A 98 5.04 2.85 16.61
CA ARG A 98 5.97 3.96 16.83
C ARG A 98 5.23 5.29 16.78
N ALA A 99 5.55 6.18 17.73
CA ALA A 99 4.99 7.54 17.74
C ALA A 99 5.39 8.27 16.43
N PRO A 100 4.43 8.84 15.69
CA PRO A 100 4.74 9.52 14.44
C PRO A 100 5.70 10.69 14.65
N LEU A 101 6.68 10.83 13.77
CA LEU A 101 7.63 11.95 13.80
C LEU A 101 6.89 13.29 13.66
N ARG A 102 7.29 14.29 14.44
CA ARG A 102 6.69 15.63 14.51
C ARG A 102 7.73 16.72 14.69
N GLY A 103 7.37 17.93 14.29
CA GLY A 103 8.22 19.11 14.41
C GLY A 103 9.37 19.09 13.41
N VAL A 104 10.56 19.42 13.86
CA VAL A 104 11.77 19.36 13.03
C VAL A 104 12.23 17.91 12.95
N VAL A 105 12.23 17.36 11.75
CA VAL A 105 12.76 16.04 11.44
C VAL A 105 14.05 16.22 10.65
N ARG A 106 15.17 15.83 11.25
CA ARG A 106 16.47 15.96 10.63
C ARG A 106 16.80 14.75 9.79
N VAL A 107 17.28 15.01 8.57
CA VAL A 107 17.72 13.99 7.62
C VAL A 107 19.13 14.30 7.14
N ILE A 108 19.92 13.28 6.84
CA ILE A 108 21.26 13.43 6.28
C ILE A 108 21.27 12.98 4.82
N VAL A 109 21.77 13.86 3.95
CA VAL A 109 21.93 13.61 2.51
C VAL A 109 23.41 13.47 2.20
N VAL A 110 23.81 12.28 1.79
CA VAL A 110 25.20 11.95 1.43
C VAL A 110 25.29 11.76 -0.08
N LEU A 111 26.06 12.65 -0.71
CA LEU A 111 26.33 12.56 -2.14
C LEU A 111 27.47 11.59 -2.37
N VAL A 112 27.31 10.68 -3.32
CA VAL A 112 28.37 9.73 -3.70
C VAL A 112 28.57 9.70 -5.20
N ASP A 113 29.83 9.52 -5.61
CA ASP A 113 30.18 9.33 -7.00
C ASP A 113 31.12 8.14 -7.21
N PHE A 114 31.39 7.80 -8.44
CA PHE A 114 32.14 6.61 -8.82
C PHE A 114 33.27 6.98 -9.79
N ALA A 115 34.32 6.16 -9.86
CA ALA A 115 35.43 6.39 -10.75
C ALA A 115 35.00 6.44 -12.23
N ASP A 116 34.02 5.59 -12.60
CA ASP A 116 33.41 5.51 -13.93
C ASP A 116 32.23 6.47 -14.12
N LYS A 117 31.75 7.11 -13.04
CA LYS A 117 30.63 8.04 -13.07
C LYS A 117 30.80 9.15 -12.03
N PRO A 118 31.54 10.21 -12.33
CA PRO A 118 31.60 11.40 -11.47
C PRO A 118 30.25 12.09 -11.37
N MET A 119 29.94 12.67 -10.21
CA MET A 119 28.73 13.46 -10.01
C MET A 119 28.81 14.77 -10.80
N VAL A 120 27.72 15.11 -11.46
CA VAL A 120 27.58 16.34 -12.26
C VAL A 120 26.93 17.45 -11.44
N GLN A 121 25.94 17.09 -10.61
CA GLN A 121 25.21 18.05 -9.79
C GLN A 121 26.02 18.49 -8.56
N THR A 122 25.76 19.69 -8.09
CA THR A 122 26.45 20.29 -6.95
C THR A 122 25.74 19.98 -5.63
N ALA A 123 26.46 20.02 -4.50
CA ALA A 123 25.84 19.94 -3.18
C ALA A 123 24.77 21.03 -2.97
N SER A 124 25.02 22.27 -3.47
CA SER A 124 24.04 23.36 -3.41
C SER A 124 22.74 23.06 -4.15
N HIS A 125 22.76 22.29 -5.24
CA HIS A 125 21.56 21.82 -5.91
C HIS A 125 20.70 20.96 -4.98
N PHE A 126 21.32 20.02 -4.26
CA PHE A 126 20.59 19.13 -3.34
C PHE A 126 20.18 19.85 -2.04
N GLU A 127 20.98 20.82 -1.56
CA GLU A 127 20.54 21.69 -0.46
C GLU A 127 19.23 22.42 -0.83
N GLN A 128 19.12 22.90 -2.06
CA GLN A 128 17.91 23.53 -2.54
C GLN A 128 16.77 22.52 -2.71
N LEU A 129 17.04 21.38 -3.34
CA LEU A 129 16.05 20.35 -3.62
C LEU A 129 15.39 19.80 -2.33
N PHE A 130 16.20 19.55 -1.30
CA PHE A 130 15.69 18.96 -0.06
C PHE A 130 15.19 20.02 0.93
N PHE A 131 15.89 21.16 1.10
CA PHE A 131 15.72 21.99 2.30
C PHE A 131 15.31 23.43 2.04
N SER A 132 15.34 23.93 0.81
CA SER A 132 14.99 25.33 0.51
C SER A 132 13.53 25.64 0.80
N THR A 133 13.24 26.93 0.94
CA THR A 133 11.88 27.45 1.06
C THR A 133 11.75 28.69 0.16
N GLY A 134 10.82 28.65 -0.80
CA GLY A 134 10.56 29.74 -1.74
C GLY A 134 11.66 29.96 -2.79
N VAL A 135 12.57 29.01 -2.98
CA VAL A 135 13.71 29.09 -3.92
C VAL A 135 13.41 28.39 -5.24
N ILE A 136 12.89 27.18 -5.16
CA ILE A 136 12.57 26.37 -6.34
C ILE A 136 11.11 26.64 -6.75
N PRO A 137 10.82 26.99 -8.00
CA PRO A 137 9.44 27.25 -8.46
C PRO A 137 8.50 26.05 -8.23
N THR A 138 9.01 24.84 -8.35
CA THR A 138 8.29 23.57 -8.13
C THR A 138 8.27 23.14 -6.67
N LYS A 139 8.88 23.95 -5.78
CA LYS A 139 9.08 23.72 -4.35
C LYS A 139 10.07 22.58 -4.04
N SER A 140 10.45 22.48 -2.76
CA SER A 140 11.41 21.49 -2.25
C SER A 140 10.71 20.33 -1.53
N VAL A 141 11.48 19.28 -1.17
CA VAL A 141 11.02 18.17 -0.30
C VAL A 141 10.51 18.70 1.04
N ARG A 142 11.20 19.67 1.64
CA ARG A 142 10.77 20.35 2.87
C ARG A 142 9.42 21.02 2.71
N GLU A 143 9.22 21.79 1.63
CA GLU A 143 7.96 22.46 1.36
C GLU A 143 6.83 21.48 1.10
N TYR A 144 7.13 20.35 0.41
CA TYR A 144 6.16 19.28 0.20
C TYR A 144 5.67 18.71 1.53
N TYR A 145 6.58 18.26 2.40
CA TYR A 145 6.17 17.67 3.68
C TYR A 145 5.55 18.70 4.63
N THR A 146 5.96 19.97 4.56
CA THR A 146 5.27 21.03 5.29
C THR A 146 3.82 21.21 4.84
N ASP A 147 3.56 21.14 3.54
CA ASP A 147 2.21 21.27 2.96
C ASP A 147 1.34 20.04 3.32
N VAL A 148 1.76 18.82 2.93
CA VAL A 148 0.94 17.61 3.07
C VAL A 148 0.68 17.23 4.53
N THR A 149 1.55 17.63 5.44
CA THR A 149 1.39 17.41 6.88
C THR A 149 0.77 18.61 7.61
N ARG A 150 0.49 19.70 6.87
CA ARG A 150 -0.04 20.95 7.43
C ARG A 150 0.86 21.51 8.53
N GLY A 151 2.17 21.46 8.30
CA GLY A 151 3.20 21.97 9.23
C GLY A 151 3.52 21.05 10.40
N LEU A 152 2.94 19.86 10.48
CA LEU A 152 3.27 18.89 11.54
C LEU A 152 4.70 18.35 11.41
N VAL A 153 5.24 18.30 10.20
CA VAL A 153 6.60 17.84 9.91
C VAL A 153 7.34 18.93 9.15
N ASN A 154 8.54 19.25 9.59
CA ASN A 154 9.44 20.21 8.95
C ASN A 154 10.78 19.52 8.71
N ILE A 155 11.01 19.05 7.48
CA ILE A 155 12.25 18.39 7.09
C ILE A 155 13.38 19.40 7.08
N GLN A 156 14.46 19.10 7.79
CA GLN A 156 15.69 19.88 7.83
C GLN A 156 16.89 18.91 7.79
N GLY A 157 18.04 19.40 7.42
CA GLY A 157 19.24 18.57 7.40
C GLY A 157 20.41 19.25 6.75
N GLN A 158 21.34 18.45 6.29
CA GLN A 158 22.51 18.92 5.56
C GLN A 158 22.82 17.98 4.39
N VAL A 159 23.56 18.49 3.43
CA VAL A 159 24.13 17.74 2.31
C VAL A 159 25.63 17.70 2.48
N VAL A 160 26.23 16.51 2.35
CA VAL A 160 27.68 16.31 2.41
C VAL A 160 28.19 15.54 1.20
N GLY A 161 29.45 15.73 0.85
CA GLY A 161 30.06 15.11 -0.33
C GLY A 161 30.06 16.02 -1.55
N PRO A 162 30.30 15.50 -2.79
CA PRO A 162 30.28 14.07 -3.11
C PRO A 162 31.55 13.33 -2.63
N PHE A 163 31.34 12.12 -2.12
CA PHE A 163 32.41 11.19 -1.74
C PHE A 163 32.63 10.17 -2.87
N ARG A 164 33.91 9.96 -3.24
CA ARG A 164 34.26 8.91 -4.20
C ARG A 164 34.22 7.56 -3.52
N LEU A 165 33.30 6.70 -3.96
CA LEU A 165 33.19 5.33 -3.45
C LEU A 165 34.22 4.39 -4.06
N PRO A 166 34.56 3.27 -3.36
CA PRO A 166 35.64 2.37 -3.79
C PRO A 166 35.33 1.53 -5.02
N LYS A 167 34.04 1.33 -5.38
CA LYS A 167 33.62 0.53 -6.52
C LYS A 167 32.96 1.42 -7.58
N SER A 168 32.91 0.94 -8.82
CA SER A 168 32.25 1.62 -9.93
C SER A 168 30.72 1.57 -9.80
N LEU A 169 30.02 2.48 -10.51
CA LEU A 169 28.56 2.42 -10.66
C LEU A 169 28.12 1.05 -11.19
N ALA A 170 28.79 0.57 -12.23
CA ALA A 170 28.48 -0.72 -12.83
C ALA A 170 28.63 -1.89 -11.85
N GLN A 171 29.57 -1.82 -10.88
CA GLN A 171 29.72 -2.84 -9.84
C GLN A 171 28.56 -2.80 -8.84
N TYR A 172 28.12 -1.61 -8.40
CA TYR A 172 26.99 -1.49 -7.46
C TYR A 172 25.63 -1.74 -8.12
N ALA A 173 25.45 -1.34 -9.38
CA ALA A 173 24.25 -1.68 -10.14
C ALA A 173 24.17 -3.20 -10.43
N HIS A 174 25.33 -3.85 -10.58
CA HIS A 174 25.51 -5.30 -10.77
C HIS A 174 24.64 -5.91 -11.88
N GLY A 175 24.32 -5.12 -12.93
CA GLY A 175 23.43 -5.57 -13.99
C GLY A 175 21.98 -5.86 -13.54
N ALA A 176 21.62 -5.37 -12.36
CA ALA A 176 20.37 -5.62 -11.67
C ALA A 176 19.83 -4.34 -11.00
N SER A 177 20.14 -3.19 -11.56
CA SER A 177 19.73 -1.87 -11.07
C SER A 177 20.05 -1.62 -9.59
N GLY A 178 21.07 -2.29 -9.05
CA GLY A 178 21.49 -2.20 -7.64
C GLY A 178 20.58 -2.94 -6.67
N THR A 179 19.51 -3.55 -7.14
CA THR A 179 18.45 -4.16 -6.30
C THR A 179 18.48 -5.68 -6.31
N GLY A 180 19.39 -6.30 -7.06
CA GLY A 180 19.55 -7.75 -7.12
C GLY A 180 20.13 -8.35 -5.84
N ALA A 181 19.85 -9.66 -5.60
CA ALA A 181 20.36 -10.40 -4.45
C ALA A 181 21.89 -10.59 -4.48
N ALA A 182 22.51 -10.53 -5.67
CA ALA A 182 23.97 -10.70 -5.80
C ALA A 182 24.73 -9.45 -5.35
N LEU A 183 25.81 -9.66 -4.59
CA LEU A 183 26.69 -8.59 -4.13
C LEU A 183 27.88 -8.39 -5.09
N PRO A 184 28.42 -7.16 -5.21
CA PRO A 184 27.94 -5.93 -4.58
C PRO A 184 26.65 -5.42 -5.25
N ASN A 185 25.81 -4.74 -4.48
CA ASN A 185 24.60 -4.08 -4.94
C ASN A 185 24.47 -2.71 -4.22
N ALA A 186 23.30 -2.09 -4.18
CA ALA A 186 23.10 -0.79 -3.52
C ALA A 186 23.27 -0.86 -2.00
N ARG A 187 23.11 -2.01 -1.34
CA ARG A 187 23.31 -2.16 0.12
C ARG A 187 24.77 -1.90 0.54
N PRO A 188 25.79 -2.58 -0.05
CA PRO A 188 27.19 -2.19 0.13
C PRO A 188 27.50 -0.76 -0.29
N MET A 189 26.85 -0.21 -1.35
CA MET A 189 27.01 1.19 -1.73
C MET A 189 26.63 2.12 -0.58
N ALA A 190 25.46 1.92 0.01
CA ALA A 190 25.00 2.71 1.13
C ALA A 190 25.91 2.54 2.36
N ARG A 191 26.42 1.35 2.62
CA ARG A 191 27.41 1.10 3.69
C ARG A 191 28.72 1.84 3.44
N ASP A 192 29.25 1.77 2.22
CA ASP A 192 30.47 2.50 1.83
C ASP A 192 30.24 4.03 1.94
N ALA A 193 29.02 4.53 1.67
CA ALA A 193 28.66 5.93 1.88
C ALA A 193 28.66 6.35 3.37
N VAL A 194 28.17 5.51 4.29
CA VAL A 194 28.28 5.77 5.72
C VAL A 194 29.76 5.89 6.13
N VAL A 195 30.60 4.94 5.69
CA VAL A 195 32.05 4.95 5.98
C VAL A 195 32.70 6.24 5.48
N ALA A 196 32.39 6.62 4.25
CA ALA A 196 32.97 7.81 3.61
C ALA A 196 32.54 9.12 4.29
N ALA A 197 31.29 9.20 4.76
CA ALA A 197 30.74 10.41 5.38
C ALA A 197 31.07 10.53 6.88
N ASN A 198 31.44 9.45 7.56
CA ASN A 198 31.53 9.38 9.02
C ASN A 198 32.46 10.43 9.66
N ALA A 199 33.53 10.82 8.96
CA ALA A 199 34.43 11.88 9.47
C ALA A 199 33.83 13.30 9.34
N SER A 200 32.78 13.48 8.56
CA SER A 200 32.15 14.77 8.23
C SER A 200 30.77 14.95 8.80
N VAL A 201 30.17 13.89 9.33
CA VAL A 201 28.77 13.83 9.81
C VAL A 201 28.74 13.34 11.25
N ASN A 202 28.02 14.02 12.12
CA ASN A 202 27.59 13.48 13.40
C ASN A 202 26.21 12.82 13.21
N PHE A 203 26.20 11.53 13.01
CA PHE A 203 24.98 10.76 12.76
C PHE A 203 23.99 10.75 13.93
N GLY A 204 24.47 10.93 15.17
CA GLY A 204 23.60 11.03 16.36
C GLY A 204 22.60 12.19 16.32
N LEU A 205 22.80 13.18 15.45
CA LEU A 205 21.84 14.29 15.26
C LEU A 205 20.61 13.91 14.45
N TYR A 206 20.60 12.75 13.81
CA TYR A 206 19.55 12.27 12.90
C TYR A 206 18.72 11.12 13.47
N ASP A 207 18.92 10.78 14.73
CA ASP A 207 18.04 9.99 15.58
C ASP A 207 17.02 10.95 16.22
N ASN A 208 15.89 11.18 15.52
CA ASN A 208 14.94 12.22 15.89
C ASN A 208 14.03 11.80 17.05
N ASP A 209 13.80 10.52 17.25
CA ASP A 209 12.92 9.98 18.28
C ASP A 209 13.68 9.34 19.46
N GLY A 210 15.03 9.33 19.39
CA GLY A 210 15.89 8.86 20.48
C GLY A 210 15.89 7.33 20.64
N ASN A 211 15.55 6.60 19.59
CA ASN A 211 15.47 5.14 19.62
C ASN A 211 16.82 4.43 19.37
N GLY A 212 17.88 5.18 19.09
CA GLY A 212 19.21 4.67 18.81
C GLY A 212 19.49 4.38 17.35
N TYR A 213 18.60 4.80 16.45
CA TYR A 213 18.77 4.66 15.00
C TYR A 213 18.59 5.98 14.27
N VAL A 214 19.36 6.16 13.20
CA VAL A 214 19.17 7.26 12.25
C VAL A 214 17.86 7.04 11.49
N ASP A 215 16.93 7.99 11.58
CA ASP A 215 15.61 7.89 10.96
C ASP A 215 15.63 8.02 9.43
N ALA A 216 16.53 8.85 8.89
CA ALA A 216 16.67 9.01 7.45
C ALA A 216 18.12 9.25 7.03
N PHE A 217 18.72 8.20 6.49
CA PHE A 217 20.00 8.22 5.79
C PHE A 217 19.73 8.15 4.28
N ILE A 218 20.03 9.24 3.58
CA ILE A 218 19.75 9.44 2.16
C ILE A 218 21.08 9.39 1.39
N VAL A 219 21.18 8.49 0.43
CA VAL A 219 22.30 8.40 -0.50
C VAL A 219 21.88 8.93 -1.86
N VAL A 220 22.47 10.03 -2.31
CA VAL A 220 22.31 10.50 -3.68
C VAL A 220 23.50 10.01 -4.50
N HIS A 221 23.25 9.14 -5.46
CA HIS A 221 24.30 8.57 -6.29
C HIS A 221 24.43 9.31 -7.63
N ALA A 222 25.65 9.41 -8.15
CA ALA A 222 25.91 9.92 -9.49
C ALA A 222 25.29 9.01 -10.56
N GLY A 223 24.86 9.61 -11.64
CA GLY A 223 24.20 8.94 -12.77
C GLY A 223 22.68 8.99 -12.72
N PRO A 224 22.02 8.53 -13.78
CA PRO A 224 20.56 8.58 -13.87
C PRO A 224 19.90 7.43 -13.10
N GLY A 225 18.61 7.62 -12.76
CA GLY A 225 17.77 6.59 -12.15
C GLY A 225 17.32 5.51 -13.12
N ALA A 226 17.36 4.25 -12.68
CA ALA A 226 16.87 3.12 -13.48
C ALA A 226 15.34 3.16 -13.63
N GLU A 227 14.59 3.79 -12.72
CA GLU A 227 13.15 4.03 -12.81
C GLU A 227 12.75 4.92 -14.00
N VAL A 228 13.72 5.64 -14.58
CA VAL A 228 13.56 6.44 -15.80
C VAL A 228 14.19 5.76 -17.01
N THR A 229 15.45 5.34 -16.85
CA THR A 229 16.21 4.79 -17.99
C THR A 229 15.88 3.33 -18.24
N GLY A 230 15.54 2.64 -17.16
CA GLY A 230 15.34 1.26 -17.05
C GLY A 230 16.52 0.39 -17.44
N LYS A 231 17.70 0.90 -17.41
CA LYS A 231 18.92 0.16 -17.70
C LYS A 231 19.39 -0.59 -16.47
N PRO A 232 19.71 -1.88 -16.58
CA PRO A 232 20.17 -2.65 -15.43
C PRO A 232 21.56 -2.22 -14.92
N GLY A 233 22.27 -1.35 -15.65
CA GLY A 233 23.52 -0.74 -15.23
C GLY A 233 23.36 0.58 -14.46
N ASP A 234 22.16 1.14 -14.41
CA ASP A 234 21.81 2.29 -13.55
C ASP A 234 21.15 1.78 -12.26
N ILE A 235 21.18 2.57 -11.18
CA ILE A 235 20.58 2.17 -9.91
C ILE A 235 19.14 2.69 -9.85
N TRP A 236 18.21 1.85 -9.40
CA TRP A 236 16.82 2.19 -9.17
C TRP A 236 16.65 2.88 -7.82
N SER A 237 15.88 3.95 -7.75
CA SER A 237 15.52 4.58 -6.48
C SER A 237 14.75 3.63 -5.58
N HIS A 238 15.19 3.50 -4.33
CA HIS A 238 14.57 2.58 -3.39
C HIS A 238 14.96 2.91 -1.95
N LYS A 239 14.14 2.42 -1.01
CA LYS A 239 14.48 2.26 0.40
C LYS A 239 14.92 0.81 0.64
N TRP A 240 15.97 0.61 1.41
CA TRP A 240 16.43 -0.70 1.86
C TRP A 240 17.26 -0.62 3.14
N THR A 241 17.93 -1.72 3.51
CA THR A 241 18.80 -1.81 4.67
C THR A 241 20.27 -2.03 4.30
N LEU A 242 21.19 -1.62 5.15
CA LEU A 242 22.61 -1.82 4.92
C LEU A 242 22.98 -3.30 4.79
N ASP A 243 23.96 -3.61 3.96
CA ASP A 243 24.56 -4.94 3.91
C ASP A 243 25.29 -5.25 5.22
N GLY A 244 25.16 -6.49 5.72
CA GLY A 244 25.79 -6.92 6.97
C GLY A 244 25.21 -6.30 8.24
N GLY A 245 23.95 -5.79 8.18
CA GLY A 245 23.23 -5.28 9.35
C GLY A 245 23.58 -3.84 9.75
N ALA A 246 23.10 -3.42 10.91
CA ALA A 246 23.26 -2.07 11.41
C ALA A 246 24.73 -1.71 11.64
N MET A 247 25.07 -0.44 11.40
CA MET A 247 26.41 0.11 11.56
C MET A 247 26.43 1.13 12.71
N ASN A 248 27.26 0.90 13.75
CA ASN A 248 27.41 1.83 14.86
C ASN A 248 28.24 3.05 14.43
N VAL A 249 27.71 4.25 14.65
CA VAL A 249 28.33 5.54 14.36
C VAL A 249 27.86 6.58 15.39
N ASP A 250 28.75 7.39 15.93
CA ASP A 250 28.43 8.56 16.78
C ASP A 250 27.41 8.31 17.90
N GLY A 251 27.41 7.12 18.49
CA GLY A 251 26.51 6.74 19.59
C GLY A 251 25.10 6.32 19.12
N THR A 252 24.86 6.26 17.82
CA THR A 252 23.64 5.76 17.19
C THR A 252 23.97 4.65 16.18
N LYS A 253 22.99 4.18 15.43
CA LYS A 253 23.15 3.17 14.38
C LYS A 253 22.53 3.64 13.07
N VAL A 254 23.18 3.36 11.95
CA VAL A 254 22.57 3.42 10.63
C VAL A 254 22.19 2.00 10.23
N TYR A 255 20.93 1.78 9.87
CA TYR A 255 20.43 0.49 9.40
C TYR A 255 19.69 0.62 8.09
N ALA A 256 18.61 1.40 8.08
CA ALA A 256 17.83 1.67 6.88
C ALA A 256 18.40 2.87 6.11
N TYR A 257 18.26 2.85 4.80
CA TYR A 257 18.64 3.95 3.92
C TYR A 257 17.63 4.07 2.77
N LEU A 258 17.61 5.22 2.13
CA LEU A 258 17.08 5.37 0.80
C LEU A 258 18.19 5.82 -0.17
N THR A 259 18.04 5.50 -1.44
CA THR A 259 18.90 6.04 -2.49
C THR A 259 18.09 6.60 -3.64
N VAL A 260 18.57 7.72 -4.19
CA VAL A 260 18.01 8.39 -5.37
C VAL A 260 19.15 8.84 -6.30
N PRO A 261 18.91 8.98 -7.59
CA PRO A 261 19.93 9.43 -8.55
C PRO A 261 20.16 10.94 -8.49
N GLU A 262 21.27 11.41 -9.08
CA GLU A 262 21.57 12.83 -9.16
C GLU A 262 20.61 13.65 -10.04
N ASP A 263 19.82 13.02 -10.89
CA ASP A 263 18.77 13.67 -11.71
C ASP A 263 17.36 13.55 -11.10
N SER A 264 17.29 13.07 -9.88
CA SER A 264 16.05 12.90 -9.13
C SER A 264 15.26 14.20 -9.01
N LYS A 265 13.94 14.07 -9.03
CA LYS A 265 12.98 15.14 -8.72
C LYS A 265 12.40 14.96 -7.32
N ILE A 266 11.75 16.02 -6.81
CA ILE A 266 11.17 15.95 -5.46
C ILE A 266 10.18 14.80 -5.28
N GLY A 267 9.48 14.39 -6.34
CA GLY A 267 8.49 13.32 -6.27
C GLY A 267 9.09 11.97 -5.90
N VAL A 268 10.21 11.60 -6.51
CA VAL A 268 10.98 10.40 -6.16
C VAL A 268 11.52 10.51 -4.74
N CYS A 269 12.16 11.64 -4.40
CA CYS A 269 12.68 11.87 -3.05
C CYS A 269 11.60 11.79 -1.97
N CYS A 270 10.41 12.37 -2.23
CA CYS A 270 9.29 12.32 -1.30
C CYS A 270 8.68 10.91 -1.18
N HIS A 271 8.62 10.16 -2.27
CA HIS A 271 8.14 8.78 -2.25
C HIS A 271 9.03 7.91 -1.35
N GLU A 272 10.35 7.93 -1.58
CA GLU A 272 11.30 7.14 -0.79
C GLU A 272 11.35 7.58 0.68
N LEU A 273 11.22 8.89 0.97
CA LEU A 273 11.05 9.37 2.34
C LEU A 273 9.72 8.95 2.97
N GLY A 274 8.68 8.76 2.16
CA GLY A 274 7.41 8.19 2.57
C GLY A 274 7.58 6.81 3.18
N HIS A 275 8.40 5.98 2.55
CA HIS A 275 8.79 4.68 3.10
C HIS A 275 9.66 4.83 4.36
N LEU A 276 10.76 5.55 4.25
CA LEU A 276 11.82 5.54 5.27
C LEU A 276 11.42 6.22 6.58
N LEU A 277 10.73 7.37 6.51
CA LEU A 277 10.33 8.14 7.71
C LEU A 277 8.97 7.72 8.26
N PHE A 278 8.05 7.29 7.40
CA PHE A 278 6.63 7.13 7.76
C PHE A 278 6.12 5.72 7.58
N GLY A 279 6.94 4.80 7.07
CA GLY A 279 6.58 3.40 6.89
C GLY A 279 5.39 3.18 5.93
N PHE A 280 5.22 4.04 4.94
CA PHE A 280 4.17 3.85 3.94
C PHE A 280 4.52 2.69 3.01
N PRO A 281 3.57 1.83 2.68
CA PRO A 281 3.78 0.83 1.64
C PRO A 281 3.67 1.44 0.25
N ASP A 282 4.18 0.74 -0.76
CA ASP A 282 3.82 0.96 -2.14
C ASP A 282 2.31 0.69 -2.33
N LEU A 283 1.64 1.64 -2.97
CA LEU A 283 0.21 1.56 -3.29
C LEU A 283 -0.04 1.50 -4.81
N TYR A 284 1.03 1.49 -5.61
CA TYR A 284 0.95 0.98 -6.98
C TYR A 284 1.06 -0.56 -6.95
N ASP A 285 0.72 -1.19 -8.05
CA ASP A 285 0.83 -2.64 -8.17
C ASP A 285 2.27 -3.04 -8.52
N THR A 286 2.97 -3.64 -7.55
CA THR A 286 4.39 -3.98 -7.68
C THR A 286 4.65 -5.16 -8.63
N ASP A 287 3.63 -5.89 -9.05
CA ASP A 287 3.75 -6.92 -10.08
C ASP A 287 3.34 -6.44 -11.49
N TYR A 288 2.93 -5.18 -11.61
CA TYR A 288 2.60 -4.49 -12.86
C TYR A 288 1.41 -5.13 -13.62
N THR A 289 0.48 -5.77 -12.94
CA THR A 289 -0.74 -6.29 -13.56
C THR A 289 -1.87 -5.27 -13.54
N SER A 290 -1.72 -4.22 -12.74
CA SER A 290 -2.64 -3.11 -12.59
C SER A 290 -1.89 -1.81 -12.29
N GLU A 291 -2.59 -0.72 -12.01
CA GLU A 291 -2.02 0.58 -11.61
C GLU A 291 -2.10 0.82 -10.10
N GLY A 292 -2.66 -0.13 -9.33
CA GLY A 292 -2.96 0.12 -7.92
C GLY A 292 -3.91 1.31 -7.74
N ILE A 293 -3.46 2.40 -7.09
CA ILE A 293 -4.23 3.64 -6.98
C ILE A 293 -3.68 4.78 -7.84
N GLY A 294 -2.86 4.45 -8.83
CA GLY A 294 -2.44 5.35 -9.90
C GLY A 294 -1.94 6.72 -9.46
N ASN A 295 -2.34 7.74 -10.20
CA ASN A 295 -1.91 9.14 -9.99
C ASN A 295 -2.59 9.82 -8.78
N TRP A 296 -3.34 9.09 -7.95
CA TRP A 296 -4.08 9.66 -6.82
C TRP A 296 -3.28 9.71 -5.52
N CYS A 297 -2.07 9.14 -5.49
CA CYS A 297 -1.27 9.05 -4.27
C CYS A 297 0.24 9.17 -4.55
N LEU A 298 0.96 9.88 -3.66
CA LEU A 298 2.43 9.91 -3.65
C LEU A 298 3.04 8.49 -3.70
N MET A 299 2.46 7.55 -2.95
CA MET A 299 2.95 6.17 -2.84
C MET A 299 2.53 5.27 -4.02
N ALA A 300 2.13 5.89 -5.13
CA ALA A 300 1.82 5.25 -6.41
C ALA A 300 2.27 6.17 -7.56
N GLY A 301 1.62 6.15 -8.71
CA GLY A 301 1.94 6.98 -9.87
C GLY A 301 1.93 8.49 -9.60
N GLY A 302 1.28 8.93 -8.54
CA GLY A 302 1.21 10.34 -8.13
C GLY A 302 2.55 10.97 -7.75
N SER A 303 3.60 10.20 -7.47
CA SER A 303 4.99 10.68 -7.33
C SER A 303 5.50 11.34 -8.61
N TRP A 304 5.02 10.91 -9.77
CA TRP A 304 5.38 11.44 -11.08
C TRP A 304 4.55 12.66 -11.51
N GLY A 305 3.72 13.22 -10.65
CA GLY A 305 2.97 14.45 -10.91
C GLY A 305 3.90 15.56 -11.43
N GLY A 306 3.51 16.21 -12.55
CA GLY A 306 4.33 17.23 -13.20
C GLY A 306 5.72 16.74 -13.65
N GLY A 307 5.82 15.45 -14.05
CA GLY A 307 7.11 14.81 -14.39
C GLY A 307 8.02 14.66 -13.16
N GLY A 308 7.46 14.42 -11.99
CA GLY A 308 8.15 14.29 -10.71
C GLY A 308 8.43 15.62 -9.99
N ASN A 309 8.09 16.74 -10.58
CA ASN A 309 8.33 18.06 -9.97
C ASN A 309 7.19 18.54 -9.05
N THR A 310 5.98 18.03 -9.24
CA THR A 310 4.80 18.38 -8.45
C THR A 310 4.04 17.12 -8.05
N PRO A 311 4.64 16.27 -7.19
CA PRO A 311 3.99 15.06 -6.72
C PRO A 311 2.69 15.40 -5.99
N VAL A 312 1.67 14.55 -6.15
CA VAL A 312 0.40 14.76 -5.45
C VAL A 312 0.49 14.38 -3.98
N HIS A 313 -0.50 14.78 -3.18
CA HIS A 313 -0.58 14.37 -1.78
C HIS A 313 -0.69 12.85 -1.62
N PRO A 314 -0.25 12.30 -0.48
CA PRO A 314 -0.57 10.92 -0.09
C PRO A 314 -2.09 10.72 0.04
N SER A 315 -2.55 9.47 -0.09
CA SER A 315 -3.95 9.10 0.07
C SER A 315 -4.52 9.45 1.45
N ALA A 316 -5.84 9.45 1.58
CA ALA A 316 -6.49 9.61 2.88
C ALA A 316 -6.01 8.59 3.92
N TRP A 317 -5.71 7.36 3.48
CA TRP A 317 -5.18 6.31 4.35
C TRP A 317 -3.80 6.69 4.91
N CYS A 318 -2.86 7.12 4.09
CA CYS A 318 -1.53 7.56 4.54
C CYS A 318 -1.63 8.72 5.54
N LYS A 319 -2.46 9.73 5.22
CA LYS A 319 -2.66 10.90 6.10
C LYS A 319 -3.31 10.49 7.44
N ALA A 320 -4.27 9.57 7.41
CA ALA A 320 -4.94 9.05 8.59
C ALA A 320 -3.99 8.21 9.46
N ASN A 321 -3.20 7.33 8.84
CA ASN A 321 -2.21 6.48 9.51
C ASN A 321 -1.21 7.30 10.31
N GLN A 322 -0.70 8.38 9.72
CA GLN A 322 0.26 9.27 10.37
C GLN A 322 -0.39 10.38 11.21
N GLY A 323 -1.72 10.45 11.29
CA GLY A 323 -2.41 11.53 11.98
C GLY A 323 -2.13 12.92 11.39
N TRP A 324 -1.83 13.02 10.09
CA TRP A 324 -1.67 14.30 9.39
C TRP A 324 -3.01 14.97 9.09
N ALA A 325 -4.07 14.19 9.10
CA ALA A 325 -5.45 14.66 9.03
C ALA A 325 -6.28 14.09 10.18
N ALA A 326 -7.23 14.89 10.65
CA ALA A 326 -8.17 14.48 11.68
C ALA A 326 -9.25 13.57 11.07
N VAL A 327 -9.32 12.33 11.52
CA VAL A 327 -10.32 11.36 11.08
C VAL A 327 -11.57 11.47 11.94
N THR A 328 -12.68 11.83 11.32
CA THR A 328 -14.00 11.85 11.97
C THR A 328 -14.72 10.52 11.72
N ASN A 329 -14.85 9.71 12.74
CA ASN A 329 -15.65 8.49 12.65
C ASN A 329 -17.15 8.84 12.59
N VAL A 330 -17.81 8.51 11.50
CA VAL A 330 -19.25 8.78 11.30
C VAL A 330 -20.06 7.74 12.08
N THR A 331 -20.79 8.17 13.12
CA THR A 331 -21.62 7.31 13.97
C THR A 331 -23.13 7.54 13.77
N ALA A 332 -23.50 8.61 13.06
CA ALA A 332 -24.88 8.99 12.76
C ALA A 332 -25.01 9.45 11.30
N ASN A 333 -26.14 9.13 10.70
CA ASN A 333 -26.47 9.60 9.34
C ASN A 333 -26.68 11.13 9.33
N GLY A 334 -26.21 11.80 8.29
CA GLY A 334 -26.40 13.24 8.15
C GLY A 334 -25.64 13.87 6.99
N VAL A 335 -26.03 15.06 6.62
CA VAL A 335 -25.33 15.87 5.61
C VAL A 335 -24.07 16.46 6.23
N LYS A 336 -22.98 16.45 5.46
CA LYS A 336 -21.71 17.06 5.82
C LYS A 336 -21.24 17.99 4.71
N ASN A 337 -20.64 19.10 5.10
CA ASN A 337 -19.83 19.93 4.24
C ASN A 337 -18.38 19.46 4.37
N ILE A 338 -17.82 18.96 3.27
CA ILE A 338 -16.50 18.33 3.19
C ILE A 338 -15.59 19.29 2.46
N ALA A 339 -14.79 20.03 3.22
CA ALA A 339 -13.82 20.95 2.66
C ALA A 339 -12.60 20.19 2.14
N ASP A 340 -11.88 20.80 1.18
CA ASP A 340 -10.61 20.29 0.65
C ASP A 340 -9.71 19.85 1.82
N VAL A 341 -9.21 18.62 1.76
CA VAL A 341 -8.41 18.04 2.85
C VAL A 341 -7.11 18.79 3.07
N LYS A 342 -6.53 19.36 2.02
CA LYS A 342 -5.33 20.18 2.08
C LYS A 342 -5.52 21.35 3.07
N ASP A 343 -6.67 22.04 2.99
CA ASP A 343 -6.97 23.21 3.81
C ASP A 343 -7.58 22.82 5.16
N SER A 344 -8.46 21.83 5.18
CA SER A 344 -9.22 21.44 6.38
C SER A 344 -8.50 20.43 7.28
N GLY A 345 -7.68 19.56 6.69
CA GLY A 345 -7.10 18.41 7.38
C GLY A 345 -8.16 17.44 7.91
N LYS A 346 -9.32 17.31 7.25
CA LYS A 346 -10.42 16.48 7.72
C LYS A 346 -10.71 15.34 6.75
N ILE A 347 -10.83 14.13 7.31
CA ILE A 347 -11.22 12.91 6.62
C ILE A 347 -12.37 12.28 7.38
N TYR A 348 -13.34 11.67 6.69
CA TYR A 348 -14.44 10.96 7.30
C TYR A 348 -14.24 9.46 7.13
N ARG A 349 -14.33 8.71 8.25
CA ARG A 349 -14.32 7.24 8.25
C ARG A 349 -15.74 6.71 8.39
N LEU A 350 -16.12 5.79 7.51
CA LEU A 350 -17.44 5.21 7.44
C LEU A 350 -17.37 3.68 7.55
N TRP A 351 -18.13 3.12 8.46
CA TRP A 351 -18.39 1.69 8.55
C TRP A 351 -19.73 1.46 9.25
N LYS A 352 -20.26 0.25 9.18
CA LYS A 352 -21.55 -0.12 9.75
C LYS A 352 -21.68 0.36 11.19
N ASN A 353 -22.67 1.22 11.46
CA ASN A 353 -22.93 1.84 12.76
C ASN A 353 -21.77 2.68 13.34
N GLY A 354 -20.75 2.99 12.57
CA GLY A 354 -19.52 3.64 13.04
C GLY A 354 -18.61 2.70 13.84
N ALA A 355 -18.79 1.39 13.73
CA ALA A 355 -17.98 0.41 14.44
C ALA A 355 -16.52 0.42 13.99
N ALA A 356 -15.61 0.00 14.86
CA ALA A 356 -14.23 -0.29 14.47
C ALA A 356 -14.19 -1.55 13.59
N SER A 357 -13.30 -1.55 12.60
CA SER A 357 -13.06 -2.67 11.70
C SER A 357 -11.72 -2.48 11.00
N SER A 358 -11.04 -3.54 10.58
CA SER A 358 -9.91 -3.48 9.64
C SER A 358 -10.36 -3.04 8.25
N GLU A 359 -11.58 -3.38 7.85
CA GLU A 359 -12.19 -2.98 6.59
C GLU A 359 -13.13 -1.78 6.82
N TYR A 360 -13.00 -0.71 6.01
CA TYR A 360 -13.79 0.52 6.13
C TYR A 360 -13.64 1.43 4.91
N PHE A 361 -14.42 2.51 4.86
CA PHE A 361 -14.29 3.55 3.84
C PHE A 361 -13.75 4.85 4.43
N LEU A 362 -12.88 5.53 3.67
CA LEU A 362 -12.49 6.91 3.94
C LEU A 362 -13.05 7.84 2.86
N VAL A 363 -13.45 9.04 3.26
CA VAL A 363 -13.94 10.08 2.33
C VAL A 363 -13.15 11.35 2.58
N GLU A 364 -12.53 11.87 1.53
CA GLU A 364 -11.87 13.17 1.50
C GLU A 364 -12.32 13.98 0.27
N ASN A 365 -12.24 15.30 0.36
CA ASN A 365 -12.34 16.20 -0.79
C ASN A 365 -10.94 16.59 -1.22
N ARG A 366 -10.61 16.40 -2.49
CA ARG A 366 -9.34 16.80 -3.09
C ARG A 366 -9.58 17.67 -4.32
N GLN A 367 -8.85 18.79 -4.40
CA GLN A 367 -8.96 19.74 -5.49
C GLN A 367 -7.60 19.94 -6.17
N LYS A 368 -7.62 20.25 -7.47
CA LYS A 368 -6.40 20.45 -8.28
C LYS A 368 -5.70 21.77 -7.93
N THR A 369 -5.18 21.90 -6.71
CA THR A 369 -4.50 23.08 -6.20
C THR A 369 -3.24 22.71 -5.41
N GLY A 370 -2.25 23.58 -5.38
CA GLY A 370 -0.98 23.32 -4.69
C GLY A 370 -0.25 22.11 -5.30
N PHE A 371 0.22 21.20 -4.48
CA PHE A 371 0.83 19.97 -4.97
C PHE A 371 -0.16 19.04 -5.67
N ASP A 372 -1.44 19.09 -5.31
CA ASP A 372 -2.51 18.35 -6.00
C ASP A 372 -2.89 18.91 -7.37
N ALA A 373 -2.20 19.93 -7.89
CA ALA A 373 -2.45 20.46 -9.24
C ALA A 373 -2.29 19.41 -10.35
N SER A 374 -1.48 18.39 -10.10
CA SER A 374 -1.23 17.26 -11.03
C SER A 374 -2.26 16.13 -10.92
N LEU A 375 -3.24 16.19 -10.02
CA LEU A 375 -4.31 15.18 -9.96
C LEU A 375 -5.05 15.09 -11.29
N PRO A 376 -5.58 13.91 -11.67
CA PRO A 376 -6.40 13.76 -12.86
C PRO A 376 -7.61 14.71 -12.85
N ALA A 377 -8.35 14.79 -11.73
CA ALA A 377 -9.47 15.67 -11.53
C ALA A 377 -9.67 16.03 -10.05
N GLY A 378 -10.55 17.00 -9.74
CA GLY A 378 -10.94 17.34 -8.38
C GLY A 378 -12.33 16.81 -8.02
N GLY A 379 -12.55 16.45 -6.75
CA GLY A 379 -13.83 15.96 -6.26
C GLY A 379 -13.72 15.22 -4.91
N LEU A 380 -14.80 14.54 -4.50
CA LEU A 380 -14.73 13.61 -3.39
C LEU A 380 -14.06 12.32 -3.84
N LEU A 381 -13.04 11.89 -3.11
CA LEU A 381 -12.43 10.58 -3.24
C LEU A 381 -13.01 9.67 -2.14
N ILE A 382 -13.49 8.51 -2.53
CA ILE A 382 -13.98 7.47 -1.64
C ILE A 382 -13.03 6.29 -1.73
N TRP A 383 -12.37 6.00 -0.61
CA TRP A 383 -11.38 4.94 -0.51
C TRP A 383 -11.98 3.74 0.20
N HIS A 384 -11.81 2.55 -0.33
CA HIS A 384 -12.10 1.29 0.36
C HIS A 384 -10.80 0.76 0.93
N ILE A 385 -10.74 0.61 2.23
CA ILE A 385 -9.55 0.21 2.98
C ILE A 385 -9.78 -1.17 3.57
N ASP A 386 -8.75 -2.01 3.50
CA ASP A 386 -8.65 -3.20 4.34
C ASP A 386 -7.23 -3.30 4.93
N ASP A 387 -7.10 -2.96 6.21
CA ASP A 387 -5.82 -2.99 6.93
C ASP A 387 -5.29 -4.41 7.16
N SER A 388 -6.09 -5.45 6.94
CA SER A 388 -5.67 -6.85 7.01
C SER A 388 -4.90 -7.30 5.76
N VAL A 389 -4.96 -6.52 4.66
CA VAL A 389 -4.25 -6.79 3.40
C VAL A 389 -2.92 -6.05 3.37
N GLY A 390 -1.90 -6.71 2.84
CA GLY A 390 -0.54 -6.16 2.84
C GLY A 390 -0.29 -5.04 1.82
N GLY A 391 -0.84 -5.14 0.62
CA GLY A 391 -0.55 -4.22 -0.48
C GLY A 391 -1.64 -4.20 -1.55
N ASN A 392 -1.29 -3.69 -2.72
CA ASN A 392 -2.22 -3.48 -3.84
C ASN A 392 -1.89 -4.36 -5.07
N THR A 393 -1.45 -5.60 -4.85
CA THR A 393 -1.11 -6.54 -5.93
C THR A 393 -2.24 -7.48 -6.34
N ASN A 394 -3.36 -7.48 -5.59
CA ASN A 394 -4.54 -8.25 -5.94
C ASN A 394 -5.66 -7.30 -6.36
N GLU A 395 -5.95 -7.21 -7.64
CA GLU A 395 -6.91 -6.29 -8.25
C GLU A 395 -8.35 -6.52 -7.79
N ALA A 396 -8.62 -7.67 -7.21
CA ALA A 396 -9.91 -7.97 -6.60
C ALA A 396 -10.01 -7.50 -5.14
N HIS A 397 -8.86 -7.23 -4.47
CA HIS A 397 -8.82 -6.91 -3.05
C HIS A 397 -7.57 -6.13 -2.66
N TYR A 398 -7.55 -4.84 -2.93
CA TYR A 398 -6.48 -3.94 -2.52
C TYR A 398 -6.52 -3.60 -1.03
N LYS A 399 -5.36 -3.29 -0.46
CA LYS A 399 -5.24 -2.64 0.85
C LYS A 399 -5.91 -1.27 0.86
N VAL A 400 -5.66 -0.48 -0.17
CA VAL A 400 -6.22 0.86 -0.39
C VAL A 400 -6.74 0.93 -1.81
N ALA A 401 -8.05 0.90 -2.02
CA ALA A 401 -8.67 1.03 -3.32
C ALA A 401 -9.37 2.38 -3.48
N LEU A 402 -9.28 3.01 -4.64
CA LEU A 402 -10.12 4.14 -5.01
C LEU A 402 -11.42 3.63 -5.66
N MET A 403 -12.55 4.01 -5.09
CA MET A 403 -13.86 3.68 -5.65
C MET A 403 -14.18 4.67 -6.78
N GLN A 404 -13.72 4.35 -8.01
CA GLN A 404 -13.83 5.18 -9.21
C GLN A 404 -15.31 5.46 -9.54
N ALA A 405 -15.70 6.75 -9.53
CA ALA A 405 -17.11 7.15 -9.58
C ALA A 405 -17.84 6.70 -10.83
N ASP A 406 -17.15 6.51 -11.95
CA ASP A 406 -17.71 5.98 -13.19
C ASP A 406 -17.92 4.46 -13.18
N GLY A 407 -17.28 3.75 -12.25
CA GLY A 407 -17.38 2.30 -12.08
C GLY A 407 -16.63 1.49 -13.14
N LEU A 408 -15.75 2.11 -13.93
CA LEU A 408 -15.02 1.43 -15.01
C LEU A 408 -13.88 0.55 -14.48
N ARG A 409 -13.35 0.83 -13.30
CA ARG A 409 -12.22 0.10 -12.70
C ARG A 409 -10.96 0.13 -13.58
N ASP A 410 -10.73 1.26 -14.21
CA ASP A 410 -9.67 1.41 -15.20
C ASP A 410 -8.27 1.20 -14.60
N MET A 411 -8.07 1.56 -13.33
CA MET A 411 -6.80 1.33 -12.65
C MET A 411 -6.57 -0.16 -12.35
N GLU A 412 -7.58 -0.91 -11.87
CA GLU A 412 -7.48 -2.34 -11.63
C GLU A 412 -7.38 -3.16 -12.93
N LEU A 413 -7.95 -2.64 -14.02
CA LEU A 413 -7.91 -3.27 -15.35
C LEU A 413 -6.71 -2.84 -16.21
N ASP A 414 -5.81 -2.05 -15.65
CA ASP A 414 -4.60 -1.57 -16.33
C ASP A 414 -4.90 -0.75 -17.60
N HIS A 415 -6.00 0.02 -17.60
CA HIS A 415 -6.40 0.85 -18.74
C HIS A 415 -5.79 2.26 -18.65
N ASN A 416 -5.79 2.87 -17.45
CA ASN A 416 -5.20 4.18 -17.19
C ASN A 416 -4.78 4.33 -15.72
N ARG A 417 -4.02 5.40 -15.40
CA ARG A 417 -3.55 5.72 -14.04
C ARG A 417 -4.46 6.68 -13.28
N GLY A 418 -5.71 6.74 -13.67
CA GLY A 418 -6.72 7.63 -13.12
C GLY A 418 -7.08 8.76 -14.09
N ASP A 419 -8.36 9.12 -14.10
CA ASP A 419 -8.92 10.12 -15.00
C ASP A 419 -10.01 10.99 -14.34
N SER A 420 -10.73 11.77 -15.16
CA SER A 420 -11.77 12.67 -14.68
C SER A 420 -13.06 11.97 -14.26
N GLY A 421 -13.22 10.68 -14.55
CA GLY A 421 -14.34 9.85 -14.14
C GLY A 421 -14.25 9.33 -12.71
N ASP A 422 -13.04 9.28 -12.14
CA ASP A 422 -12.77 8.64 -10.84
C ASP A 422 -13.33 9.39 -9.62
N PRO A 423 -13.17 10.72 -9.47
CA PRO A 423 -13.72 11.43 -8.32
C PRO A 423 -15.22 11.64 -8.44
N TYR A 424 -15.91 11.73 -7.32
CA TYR A 424 -17.32 12.07 -7.30
C TYR A 424 -17.50 13.61 -7.34
N PRO A 425 -18.47 14.16 -8.14
CA PRO A 425 -19.31 13.45 -9.10
C PRO A 425 -18.59 13.07 -10.40
N GLY A 426 -17.40 13.61 -10.67
CA GLY A 426 -16.58 13.35 -11.84
C GLY A 426 -17.25 13.69 -13.16
N SER A 427 -16.63 13.27 -14.27
CA SER A 427 -17.20 13.41 -15.62
C SER A 427 -18.46 12.58 -15.84
N SER A 428 -18.62 11.49 -15.06
CA SER A 428 -19.82 10.64 -15.08
C SER A 428 -21.04 11.25 -14.37
N ASN A 429 -20.86 12.37 -13.65
CA ASN A 429 -21.87 13.01 -12.80
C ASN A 429 -22.48 12.06 -11.76
N ASN A 430 -21.70 11.08 -11.27
CA ASN A 430 -22.16 10.15 -10.25
C ASN A 430 -22.22 10.84 -8.89
N THR A 431 -23.41 10.99 -8.33
CA THR A 431 -23.65 11.62 -7.03
C THR A 431 -23.97 10.62 -5.92
N THR A 432 -23.77 9.31 -6.18
CA THR A 432 -24.25 8.26 -5.29
C THR A 432 -23.28 7.09 -5.20
N PHE A 433 -22.88 6.78 -3.97
CA PHE A 433 -22.14 5.60 -3.60
C PHE A 433 -22.89 4.88 -2.47
N ASN A 434 -23.36 3.66 -2.69
CA ASN A 434 -24.11 2.88 -1.71
C ASN A 434 -24.04 1.37 -2.02
N ASN A 435 -24.79 0.56 -1.26
CA ASN A 435 -24.78 -0.90 -1.41
C ASN A 435 -25.29 -1.43 -2.77
N THR A 436 -25.94 -0.62 -3.56
CA THR A 436 -26.54 -1.01 -4.87
C THR A 436 -26.00 -0.20 -6.05
N SER A 437 -25.15 0.79 -5.81
CA SER A 437 -24.48 1.54 -6.88
C SER A 437 -23.29 0.77 -7.45
N THR A 438 -22.81 1.24 -8.61
CA THR A 438 -21.55 0.82 -9.21
C THR A 438 -20.67 2.07 -9.35
N PRO A 439 -19.52 2.14 -8.63
CA PRO A 439 -19.06 1.17 -7.62
C PRO A 439 -19.97 1.15 -6.39
N GLY A 440 -19.90 0.09 -5.59
CA GLY A 440 -20.78 -0.12 -4.44
C GLY A 440 -20.05 -0.17 -3.11
N SER A 441 -20.79 0.06 -2.01
CA SER A 441 -20.27 0.07 -0.65
C SER A 441 -20.36 -1.27 0.09
N LYS A 442 -20.43 -2.38 -0.64
CA LYS A 442 -20.32 -3.72 -0.01
C LYS A 442 -18.91 -3.94 0.51
N SER A 443 -18.79 -4.80 1.52
CA SER A 443 -17.49 -5.33 1.92
C SER A 443 -16.86 -6.18 0.80
N TYR A 444 -15.57 -6.46 0.87
CA TYR A 444 -14.93 -7.41 -0.03
C TYR A 444 -15.56 -8.81 0.04
N ALA A 445 -16.08 -9.19 1.20
CA ALA A 445 -16.89 -10.40 1.38
C ALA A 445 -18.33 -10.30 0.81
N GLY A 446 -18.70 -9.18 0.16
CA GLY A 446 -20.02 -8.97 -0.43
C GLY A 446 -21.12 -8.58 0.57
N ALA A 447 -20.81 -8.40 1.85
CA ALA A 447 -21.78 -8.05 2.88
C ALA A 447 -22.23 -6.57 2.78
N ASN A 448 -23.47 -6.30 3.22
CA ASN A 448 -23.98 -4.94 3.31
C ASN A 448 -23.36 -4.19 4.50
N THR A 449 -22.61 -3.14 4.22
CA THR A 449 -21.95 -2.28 5.20
C THR A 449 -22.86 -1.18 5.76
N CYS A 450 -24.05 -0.97 5.18
CA CYS A 450 -24.94 0.16 5.46
C CYS A 450 -24.33 1.55 5.16
N VAL A 451 -23.11 1.57 4.60
CA VAL A 451 -22.45 2.80 4.20
C VAL A 451 -23.10 3.35 2.93
N ALA A 452 -23.34 4.66 2.94
CA ALA A 452 -23.70 5.38 1.73
C ALA A 452 -23.18 6.82 1.79
N VAL A 453 -22.73 7.31 0.65
CA VAL A 453 -22.40 8.71 0.38
C VAL A 453 -23.28 9.13 -0.79
N THR A 454 -24.26 10.01 -0.55
CA THR A 454 -25.28 10.34 -1.52
C THR A 454 -25.58 11.83 -1.57
N GLY A 455 -26.18 12.29 -2.68
CA GLY A 455 -26.43 13.71 -2.88
C GLY A 455 -25.14 14.50 -2.89
N ILE A 456 -24.11 13.94 -3.53
CA ILE A 456 -22.80 14.57 -3.65
C ILE A 456 -22.96 15.82 -4.54
N GLY A 457 -22.56 16.96 -3.99
CA GLY A 457 -22.61 18.24 -4.69
C GLY A 457 -21.52 18.37 -5.77
N PRO A 458 -21.55 19.47 -6.54
CA PRO A 458 -20.52 19.72 -7.55
C PRO A 458 -19.13 19.83 -6.94
N SER A 459 -18.10 19.48 -7.73
CA SER A 459 -16.69 19.61 -7.31
C SER A 459 -16.36 21.06 -6.97
N GLY A 460 -15.63 21.25 -5.88
CA GLY A 460 -15.20 22.56 -5.39
C GLY A 460 -14.54 22.49 -4.02
N PRO A 461 -14.05 23.65 -3.51
CA PRO A 461 -13.31 23.70 -2.26
C PRO A 461 -14.09 23.18 -1.04
N VAL A 462 -15.42 23.24 -1.09
CA VAL A 462 -16.32 22.65 -0.10
C VAL A 462 -17.43 21.92 -0.83
N MET A 463 -17.56 20.63 -0.61
CA MET A 463 -18.56 19.78 -1.22
C MET A 463 -19.54 19.29 -0.17
N SER A 464 -20.82 19.22 -0.50
CA SER A 464 -21.83 18.64 0.38
C SER A 464 -22.10 17.19 0.00
N ALA A 465 -22.33 16.32 1.01
CA ALA A 465 -22.80 14.97 0.81
C ALA A 465 -23.52 14.44 2.05
N SER A 466 -24.50 13.57 1.86
CA SER A 466 -25.13 12.82 2.94
C SER A 466 -24.31 11.57 3.25
N LEU A 467 -23.69 11.51 4.41
CA LEU A 467 -22.95 10.34 4.91
C LEU A 467 -23.86 9.47 5.77
N ARG A 468 -23.90 8.18 5.48
CA ARG A 468 -24.76 7.20 6.17
C ARG A 468 -23.96 5.97 6.54
N VAL A 469 -24.21 5.46 7.75
CA VAL A 469 -23.58 4.25 8.31
C VAL A 469 -24.60 3.34 9.00
N LYS A 470 -25.84 3.81 9.15
CA LYS A 470 -26.93 3.03 9.75
C LYS A 470 -27.84 2.52 8.66
N CYS A 471 -28.11 1.22 8.67
CA CYS A 471 -29.07 0.62 7.77
C CYS A 471 -30.45 1.27 7.95
N THR A 472 -31.14 1.48 6.83
CA THR A 472 -32.54 1.86 6.89
C THR A 472 -33.33 0.66 7.40
N VAL A 473 -33.88 0.74 8.58
CA VAL A 473 -34.85 -0.24 9.05
C VAL A 473 -36.10 -0.02 8.21
N VAL A 474 -36.37 -0.89 7.25
CA VAL A 474 -37.67 -0.95 6.65
C VAL A 474 -38.61 -1.40 7.75
N LYS A 475 -39.32 -0.45 8.37
CA LYS A 475 -40.42 -0.82 9.26
C LYS A 475 -41.37 -1.63 8.40
N ALA A 476 -41.47 -2.92 8.68
CA ALA A 476 -42.54 -3.73 8.11
C ALA A 476 -43.83 -2.94 8.32
N LYS A 477 -44.59 -2.72 7.24
CA LYS A 477 -45.92 -2.12 7.36
C LYS A 477 -46.64 -2.94 8.44
N LYS A 478 -46.97 -2.29 9.55
CA LYS A 478 -47.80 -2.90 10.59
C LYS A 478 -49.02 -3.39 9.87
N GLU A 479 -49.22 -4.70 9.78
CA GLU A 479 -50.51 -5.24 9.31
C GLU A 479 -51.55 -4.56 10.14
N VAL A 480 -52.45 -3.84 9.48
CA VAL A 480 -53.61 -3.26 10.13
C VAL A 480 -54.39 -4.45 10.65
N ALA A 481 -54.35 -4.64 11.99
CA ALA A 481 -55.19 -5.63 12.60
C ALA A 481 -56.65 -5.25 12.24
N ILE A 482 -57.22 -6.00 11.32
CA ILE A 482 -58.64 -5.85 11.01
C ILE A 482 -59.38 -6.28 12.26
N ASP A 483 -60.11 -5.33 12.85
CA ASP A 483 -60.97 -5.57 13.97
C ASP A 483 -62.07 -6.59 13.59
N LYS A 484 -61.95 -7.83 14.11
CA LYS A 484 -62.80 -8.96 13.75
C LYS A 484 -64.20 -8.89 14.32
N THR A 485 -64.59 -7.80 14.98
CA THR A 485 -65.86 -7.71 15.69
C THR A 485 -67.05 -7.14 14.92
N ALA A 486 -66.89 -6.88 13.58
CA ALA A 486 -67.95 -6.27 12.79
C ALA A 486 -68.21 -6.92 11.42
N ILE A 487 -67.91 -8.19 11.20
CA ILE A 487 -68.24 -8.89 9.97
C ILE A 487 -69.31 -9.93 10.26
N SER A 488 -70.56 -9.74 9.74
CA SER A 488 -71.64 -10.68 9.88
C SER A 488 -71.33 -12.00 9.15
N ASP A 489 -71.74 -13.15 9.75
CA ASP A 489 -71.48 -14.51 9.29
C ASP A 489 -71.81 -14.81 7.80
N LYS A 490 -72.57 -13.96 7.15
CA LYS A 490 -72.89 -14.10 5.72
C LYS A 490 -71.79 -13.68 4.78
N THR A 491 -70.92 -12.74 5.14
CA THR A 491 -69.84 -12.26 4.33
C THR A 491 -68.63 -13.22 4.33
N VAL A 492 -68.40 -13.88 5.46
CA VAL A 492 -67.28 -14.85 5.63
C VAL A 492 -67.52 -16.12 4.78
N ALA A 493 -68.77 -16.56 4.60
CA ALA A 493 -69.07 -17.71 3.75
C ALA A 493 -68.87 -17.45 2.26
N SER A 494 -69.10 -16.20 1.78
CA SER A 494 -68.85 -15.80 0.41
C SER A 494 -67.38 -15.68 0.05
N GLU A 495 -66.55 -15.15 0.96
CA GLU A 495 -65.09 -15.01 0.72
C GLU A 495 -64.35 -16.34 0.81
N LYS A 496 -64.77 -17.28 1.68
CA LYS A 496 -64.21 -18.64 1.75
C LYS A 496 -64.46 -19.42 0.45
N ASN A 497 -65.65 -19.28 -0.16
CA ASN A 497 -65.94 -19.94 -1.44
C ASN A 497 -65.14 -19.35 -2.60
N GLN A 498 -64.88 -18.02 -2.62
CA GLN A 498 -64.03 -17.40 -3.64
C GLN A 498 -62.53 -17.76 -3.49
N LEU A 499 -62.05 -17.95 -2.25
CA LEU A 499 -60.68 -18.38 -1.98
C LEU A 499 -60.48 -19.86 -2.39
N ALA A 500 -61.46 -20.72 -2.07
CA ALA A 500 -61.44 -22.14 -2.48
C ALA A 500 -61.44 -22.32 -4.01
N GLU A 501 -62.24 -21.54 -4.74
CA GLU A 501 -62.27 -21.58 -6.21
C GLU A 501 -60.92 -21.07 -6.82
N LYS A 502 -60.30 -20.05 -6.25
CA LYS A 502 -58.99 -19.57 -6.71
C LYS A 502 -57.88 -20.58 -6.47
N THR A 503 -57.90 -21.32 -5.37
CA THR A 503 -56.89 -22.36 -5.04
C THR A 503 -57.06 -23.55 -6.01
N VAL A 504 -58.27 -23.99 -6.28
CA VAL A 504 -58.56 -25.10 -7.25
C VAL A 504 -58.14 -24.71 -8.69
N ILE A 505 -58.27 -23.42 -9.08
CA ILE A 505 -57.83 -22.96 -10.41
C ILE A 505 -56.31 -22.89 -10.50
N SER A 506 -55.60 -22.56 -9.39
CA SER A 506 -54.16 -22.55 -9.34
C SER A 506 -53.57 -23.96 -9.44
N ASP A 507 -54.14 -24.94 -8.71
CA ASP A 507 -53.69 -26.32 -8.74
C ASP A 507 -53.93 -27.01 -10.10
N LYS A 508 -55.08 -26.74 -10.78
CA LYS A 508 -55.31 -27.21 -12.15
C LYS A 508 -54.37 -26.59 -13.17
N LYS A 509 -53.87 -25.38 -12.95
CA LYS A 509 -52.88 -24.74 -13.83
C LYS A 509 -51.49 -25.32 -13.66
N ILE A 510 -51.10 -25.76 -12.46
CA ILE A 510 -49.84 -26.40 -12.18
C ILE A 510 -49.82 -27.83 -12.74
N GLU A 511 -50.91 -28.62 -12.60
CA GLU A 511 -50.98 -29.96 -13.19
C GLU A 511 -50.96 -29.93 -14.73
N LYS A 512 -51.53 -28.92 -15.39
CA LYS A 512 -51.47 -28.81 -16.89
C LYS A 512 -50.09 -28.41 -17.41
N GLN A 513 -49.20 -27.90 -16.61
CA GLN A 513 -47.81 -27.61 -17.02
C GLN A 513 -46.88 -28.82 -16.84
N ALA A 514 -47.26 -29.83 -16.05
CA ALA A 514 -46.44 -31.04 -15.81
C ALA A 514 -46.65 -32.12 -16.89
N GLU A 515 -47.64 -32.01 -17.77
CA GLU A 515 -47.97 -33.03 -18.80
C GLU A 515 -47.54 -32.67 -20.24
N LYS A 516 -46.48 -31.89 -20.44
CA LYS A 516 -45.90 -31.78 -21.79
C LYS A 516 -44.69 -32.69 -21.91
N PRO A 517 -44.72 -33.72 -22.74
CA PRO A 517 -43.56 -34.59 -22.94
C PRO A 517 -42.46 -33.81 -23.69
N VAL A 518 -41.25 -33.88 -23.13
CA VAL A 518 -40.04 -33.44 -23.80
C VAL A 518 -39.77 -34.42 -24.94
N THR A 519 -40.01 -34.01 -26.16
CA THR A 519 -39.60 -34.76 -27.35
C THR A 519 -38.12 -34.56 -27.53
N ASP A 520 -37.39 -35.64 -27.25
CA ASP A 520 -35.97 -35.82 -27.49
C ASP A 520 -35.69 -35.75 -29.01
N LYS A 521 -35.00 -34.72 -29.47
CA LYS A 521 -34.39 -34.70 -30.80
C LYS A 521 -32.92 -35.03 -30.63
N SER A 522 -32.61 -36.29 -30.59
CA SER A 522 -31.28 -36.82 -30.81
C SER A 522 -30.83 -36.51 -32.23
N ALA A 523 -29.91 -35.57 -32.37
CA ALA A 523 -29.08 -35.44 -33.57
C ALA A 523 -27.86 -36.36 -33.38
N GLY A 524 -27.77 -37.34 -34.30
CA GLY A 524 -26.72 -38.36 -34.28
C GLY A 524 -25.33 -37.75 -34.42
N PHE A 525 -24.44 -38.26 -33.63
CA PHE A 525 -23.01 -38.17 -33.87
C PHE A 525 -22.47 -39.55 -34.22
N ASP A 526 -21.84 -39.57 -35.35
CA ASP A 526 -21.25 -40.67 -36.06
C ASP A 526 -20.15 -41.38 -35.26
N LYS A 527 -20.10 -42.69 -35.32
CA LYS A 527 -19.08 -43.54 -34.75
C LYS A 527 -17.84 -43.53 -35.64
N GLY A 528 -16.74 -42.99 -35.13
CA GLY A 528 -15.45 -43.06 -35.78
C GLY A 528 -14.36 -43.49 -34.81
N THR A 529 -13.96 -44.74 -34.90
CA THR A 529 -12.67 -45.37 -34.64
C THR A 529 -11.97 -45.20 -33.28
N SER A 530 -12.04 -46.30 -32.51
CA SER A 530 -11.15 -46.62 -31.42
C SER A 530 -9.75 -46.93 -31.96
N GLU A 531 -8.74 -46.14 -31.62
CA GLU A 531 -7.35 -46.58 -31.70
C GLU A 531 -6.80 -46.93 -30.32
N LYS A 532 -6.38 -48.17 -30.21
CA LYS A 532 -5.66 -48.76 -29.09
C LYS A 532 -4.26 -48.16 -29.01
N PHE A 533 -3.90 -47.53 -27.92
CA PHE A 533 -2.50 -47.30 -27.59
C PHE A 533 -1.96 -48.48 -26.82
N SER A 534 -1.00 -49.17 -27.47
CA SER A 534 -0.18 -50.23 -26.92
C SER A 534 0.93 -49.64 -26.04
N GLU A 535 1.20 -50.35 -24.93
CA GLU A 535 2.38 -50.14 -24.07
C GLU A 535 3.68 -50.25 -24.87
N GLY A 536 4.44 -49.15 -24.93
CA GLY A 536 5.80 -49.09 -25.47
C GLY A 536 6.83 -49.04 -24.33
N LYS A 537 7.67 -50.05 -24.28
CA LYS A 537 8.80 -50.22 -23.36
C LYS A 537 9.80 -49.06 -23.49
N LEU A 538 10.22 -48.55 -22.32
CA LEU A 538 11.35 -47.66 -22.14
C LEU A 538 12.65 -48.49 -22.21
N SER A 539 13.35 -48.48 -23.32
CA SER A 539 14.78 -48.82 -23.41
C SER A 539 15.36 -48.15 -24.65
N ASP A 540 16.49 -47.45 -24.44
CA ASP A 540 17.42 -46.85 -25.40
C ASP A 540 17.40 -45.30 -25.51
N LEU A 541 18.14 -44.70 -24.59
CA LEU A 541 18.90 -43.49 -24.86
C LEU A 541 20.31 -43.56 -24.23
N PRO A 542 21.34 -43.14 -24.93
CA PRO A 542 22.73 -43.31 -24.51
C PRO A 542 23.19 -42.30 -23.47
N GLY A 543 24.10 -42.74 -22.60
CA GLY A 543 24.63 -42.06 -21.45
C GLY A 543 25.41 -40.78 -21.76
N GLY A 544 25.15 -39.76 -20.94
CA GLY A 544 26.00 -38.59 -20.74
C GLY A 544 26.02 -38.28 -19.24
N GLY A 545 27.18 -38.48 -18.62
CA GLY A 545 27.37 -38.40 -17.18
C GLY A 545 27.18 -37.00 -16.63
N LEU A 546 26.49 -36.91 -15.49
CA LEU A 546 26.42 -35.73 -14.64
C LEU A 546 27.22 -35.97 -13.36
N PRO A 547 27.92 -34.96 -12.81
CA PRO A 547 28.58 -35.08 -11.51
C PRO A 547 27.62 -34.76 -10.37
N GLY A 548 27.66 -35.60 -9.36
CA GLY A 548 27.42 -35.38 -7.94
C GLY A 548 26.09 -34.81 -7.50
N GLY A 549 25.09 -35.65 -7.24
CA GLY A 549 23.84 -35.31 -6.58
C GLY A 549 23.94 -35.27 -5.07
N GLY A 550 23.49 -34.18 -4.43
CA GLY A 550 23.07 -34.17 -3.04
C GLY A 550 21.61 -34.65 -2.97
N GLY A 551 21.38 -35.87 -2.49
CA GLY A 551 20.04 -36.41 -2.28
C GLY A 551 19.30 -35.66 -1.16
N LEU A 552 18.05 -35.31 -1.41
CA LEU A 552 17.09 -34.86 -0.39
C LEU A 552 17.04 -35.90 0.75
N ARG A 553 17.19 -35.45 1.98
CA ARG A 553 17.12 -36.28 3.17
C ARG A 553 15.69 -36.73 3.42
N ALA A 554 15.49 -37.94 3.92
CA ALA A 554 14.17 -38.50 4.25
C ALA A 554 13.34 -37.64 5.24
N THR A 555 13.99 -36.73 5.96
CA THR A 555 13.35 -35.73 6.83
C THR A 555 12.58 -34.66 6.06
N ASP A 556 12.95 -34.36 4.82
CA ASP A 556 12.32 -33.30 4.03
C ASP A 556 11.04 -33.78 3.34
N LEU A 557 10.99 -35.09 3.00
CA LEU A 557 9.77 -35.71 2.49
C LEU A 557 8.67 -35.82 3.57
N GLY A 558 9.03 -36.20 4.79
CA GLY A 558 8.07 -36.29 5.90
C GLY A 558 7.46 -34.95 6.29
N ALA A 559 8.25 -33.88 6.18
CA ALA A 559 7.75 -32.51 6.40
C ALA A 559 6.81 -32.03 5.28
N LEU A 560 7.05 -32.44 4.05
CA LEU A 560 6.20 -32.14 2.90
C LEU A 560 4.87 -32.91 2.96
N GLU A 561 4.91 -34.19 3.30
CA GLU A 561 3.71 -35.02 3.48
C GLU A 561 2.83 -34.54 4.62
N ALA A 562 3.42 -34.10 5.76
CA ALA A 562 2.68 -33.51 6.87
C ALA A 562 2.00 -32.20 6.49
N ARG A 563 2.62 -31.39 5.64
CA ARG A 563 2.04 -30.12 5.15
C ARG A 563 0.92 -30.36 4.14
N ILE A 564 1.04 -31.37 3.28
CA ILE A 564 -0.02 -31.76 2.35
C ILE A 564 -1.22 -32.30 3.12
N ALA A 565 -1.03 -33.17 4.10
CA ALA A 565 -2.10 -33.69 4.96
C ALA A 565 -2.81 -32.56 5.76
N HIS A 566 -2.08 -31.54 6.19
CA HIS A 566 -2.65 -30.39 6.86
C HIS A 566 -3.51 -29.51 5.92
N ILE A 567 -3.07 -29.31 4.69
CA ILE A 567 -3.83 -28.58 3.66
C ILE A 567 -5.08 -29.37 3.25
N GLU A 568 -4.99 -30.68 3.10
CA GLU A 568 -6.14 -31.53 2.82
C GLU A 568 -7.17 -31.52 3.96
N ALA A 569 -6.73 -31.51 5.22
CA ALA A 569 -7.61 -31.38 6.38
C ALA A 569 -8.31 -30.03 6.44
N LEU A 570 -7.66 -28.93 6.02
CA LEU A 570 -8.26 -27.60 5.93
C LEU A 570 -9.26 -27.49 4.76
N LEU A 571 -9.05 -28.20 3.67
CA LEU A 571 -9.94 -28.20 2.50
C LEU A 571 -11.16 -29.13 2.67
N LEU A 572 -11.06 -30.18 3.49
CA LEU A 572 -12.13 -31.14 3.73
C LEU A 572 -12.92 -30.90 5.02
N GLY A 573 -12.42 -30.05 5.92
CA GLY A 573 -13.01 -29.78 7.24
C GLY A 573 -13.88 -28.54 7.29
N GLY A 574 -14.95 -28.48 6.50
CA GLY A 574 -16.01 -27.48 6.70
C GLY A 574 -16.83 -27.76 7.94
N GLN A 575 -16.38 -27.35 9.13
CA GLN A 575 -17.26 -27.13 10.29
C GLN A 575 -16.76 -25.94 11.11
N ALA A 576 -17.75 -25.12 11.49
CA ALA A 576 -17.71 -23.85 12.15
C ALA A 576 -16.68 -23.72 13.29
N ALA A 577 -15.78 -22.77 13.17
CA ALA A 577 -15.02 -22.27 14.30
C ALA A 577 -15.88 -21.33 15.14
N GLN A 578 -16.02 -21.63 16.43
CA GLN A 578 -16.63 -20.79 17.44
C GLN A 578 -15.77 -19.53 17.68
N PRO A 579 -16.36 -18.39 18.01
CA PRO A 579 -15.60 -17.16 18.18
C PRO A 579 -14.77 -17.20 19.46
N PHE A 580 -13.51 -16.86 19.35
CA PHE A 580 -12.62 -16.60 20.47
C PHE A 580 -13.09 -15.33 21.19
N ILE A 581 -13.48 -15.48 22.45
CA ILE A 581 -13.78 -14.38 23.38
C ILE A 581 -12.43 -13.84 23.86
N SER A 582 -12.12 -12.59 23.54
CA SER A 582 -11.00 -11.89 24.13
C SER A 582 -11.27 -11.64 25.61
N ARG A 583 -10.46 -12.23 26.49
CA ARG A 583 -10.42 -11.86 27.90
C ARG A 583 -9.62 -10.57 28.06
N ASP A 584 -10.29 -9.53 28.53
CA ASP A 584 -9.69 -8.36 29.14
C ASP A 584 -8.77 -8.79 30.29
N LEU A 585 -7.48 -8.52 30.16
CA LEU A 585 -6.54 -8.52 31.27
C LEU A 585 -6.28 -7.07 31.67
N ARG A 586 -7.10 -6.53 32.56
CA ARG A 586 -6.69 -5.43 33.43
C ARG A 586 -6.02 -6.06 34.65
N PRO A 587 -4.84 -5.62 35.08
CA PRO A 587 -4.36 -5.97 36.41
C PRO A 587 -5.06 -5.09 37.44
N ASP A 588 -5.83 -5.74 38.32
CA ASP A 588 -6.28 -5.18 39.60
C ASP A 588 -5.07 -4.86 40.46
N LEU A 589 -4.94 -3.60 40.86
CA LEU A 589 -4.16 -3.18 42.00
C LEU A 589 -5.11 -2.82 43.11
N SER A 590 -5.37 -3.77 43.99
CA SER A 590 -5.96 -3.50 45.31
C SER A 590 -5.02 -3.98 46.40
N ASP A 591 -4.69 -3.04 47.26
CA ASP A 591 -4.39 -3.12 48.69
C ASP A 591 -3.17 -3.89 49.19
N SER A 592 -2.18 -3.12 49.64
CA SER A 592 -1.66 -3.33 50.99
C SER A 592 -1.25 -2.00 51.61
N ALA A 593 -1.92 -1.69 52.71
CA ALA A 593 -1.66 -0.59 53.60
C ALA A 593 -0.27 -0.65 54.22
N TYR A 594 0.42 0.49 54.26
CA TYR A 594 1.35 0.77 55.37
C TYR A 594 1.25 2.25 55.77
N SER A 595 0.87 2.48 57.00
CA SER A 595 0.84 3.73 57.75
C SER A 595 2.22 4.26 58.04
N GLY A 596 2.36 5.58 58.01
CA GLY A 596 3.57 6.25 58.54
C GLY A 596 3.50 7.75 58.24
N GLU A 597 3.08 8.46 59.25
CA GLU A 597 3.04 9.92 59.41
C GLU A 597 4.41 10.53 59.11
N ASP A 598 4.43 11.72 58.44
CA ASP A 598 4.98 12.94 59.02
C ASP A 598 4.75 14.13 58.05
N ASP A 599 4.08 15.11 58.63
CA ASP A 599 3.86 16.46 58.17
C ASP A 599 5.19 17.23 57.95
N GLN A 600 5.29 18.02 56.90
CA GLN A 600 5.79 19.39 56.96
C GLN A 600 5.36 20.21 55.76
N GLU A 601 4.51 21.20 56.04
CA GLU A 601 4.20 22.39 55.25
C GLU A 601 5.47 23.14 54.84
N PHE A 602 5.49 23.68 53.62
CA PHE A 602 6.35 24.81 53.26
C PHE A 602 5.60 25.84 52.43
N ASP A 603 5.46 27.03 53.01
CA ASP A 603 4.82 28.26 52.56
C ASP A 603 5.74 29.00 51.54
N PRO A 604 5.23 29.56 50.43
CA PRO A 604 6.01 30.39 49.51
C PRO A 604 5.70 31.88 49.66
N SER A 605 6.46 32.59 50.51
CA SER A 605 6.48 34.04 50.44
C SER A 605 7.72 34.64 51.11
N SER A 606 8.53 35.38 50.33
CA SER A 606 9.50 36.45 50.61
C SER A 606 10.81 36.21 49.82
N GLY A 607 11.33 37.05 48.98
CA GLY A 607 11.27 38.49 48.88
C GLY A 607 12.68 38.99 48.64
N THR A 608 12.89 39.72 47.55
CA THR A 608 13.88 40.81 47.35
C THR A 608 15.39 40.52 47.33
N GLY A 609 16.04 40.95 46.24
CA GLY A 609 17.23 41.76 46.39
C GLY A 609 18.33 41.71 45.31
N LYS A 610 18.31 42.67 44.38
CA LYS A 610 19.43 43.48 43.82
C LYS A 610 20.60 42.85 43.06
N ARG A 611 20.69 43.15 41.75
CA ARG A 611 21.65 43.98 40.97
C ARG A 611 23.14 43.88 41.29
N LEU A 612 23.94 43.67 40.22
CA LEU A 612 24.98 44.54 39.63
C LEU A 612 25.68 43.78 38.49
N LEU A 613 25.59 44.25 37.26
CA LEU A 613 26.54 45.01 36.45
C LEU A 613 27.99 44.52 36.54
N ASP A 614 28.56 43.97 35.41
CA ASP A 614 29.53 44.71 34.59
C ASP A 614 30.03 43.86 33.40
N ARG A 615 30.06 44.48 32.21
CA ARG A 615 30.93 44.15 31.07
C ARG A 615 32.26 44.90 31.30
N PRO A 616 33.41 44.62 30.62
CA PRO A 616 33.50 44.64 29.14
C PRO A 616 34.56 43.69 28.53
N ALA A 617 34.39 43.52 27.22
CA ALA A 617 35.32 43.58 26.10
C ALA A 617 36.72 42.93 26.16
N GLY A 618 36.99 42.13 25.16
CA GLY A 618 38.24 41.63 24.64
C GLY A 618 37.93 40.76 23.41
#